data_787a5077204e74af5b042f0e4e8bd415
#
_entry.id   787a5077204e74af5b042f0e4e8bd415
#
_cell.length_a   1.000
_cell.length_b   1.000
_cell.length_c   1.000
_cell.angle_alpha   90.00
_cell.angle_beta   90.00
_cell.angle_gamma   90.00
#
_symmetry.space_group_name_H-M   'P 1'
#
loop_
_entity.id
_entity.type
_entity.pdbx_description
1 polymer ?
#
loop_
_entity_poly.entity_id
_entity_poly.type
_entity_poly.pdbx_seq_one_letter_code
_entity_poly.pdbx_strand_id
1 'polypeptide(L)'
;YKITTNILKDLKYKKKISSSNHILDKKMNWSQIKKIDKKTLFTVGGHTKTHRILSFLSDNEAKKEINGIIKIIKKKLNKKIIHYSYPEGLRHTFSNREILLLKQEGIECCPSAESGVNTKNSNLFKLKRIFCI
;
A
#
# COMPACT_ATOMS: atom_id res chain seq x y z
N TYR A 1 -15.33 1.17 -6.82
CA TYR A 1 -15.68 2.14 -7.89
C TYR A 1 -17.19 2.12 -8.21
N LYS A 2 -17.83 0.95 -8.42
CA LYS A 2 -19.28 0.89 -8.74
C LYS A 2 -20.16 1.43 -7.60
N ILE A 3 -19.84 1.09 -6.34
CA ILE A 3 -20.63 1.55 -5.16
C ILE A 3 -20.52 3.07 -5.02
N THR A 4 -19.33 3.63 -5.11
CA THR A 4 -19.10 5.08 -5.02
C THR A 4 -19.85 5.84 -6.14
N THR A 5 -19.83 5.29 -7.36
CA THR A 5 -20.52 5.88 -8.50
C THR A 5 -22.05 5.87 -8.30
N ASN A 6 -22.60 4.81 -7.72
CA ASN A 6 -24.04 4.73 -7.44
C ASN A 6 -24.44 5.71 -6.35
N ILE A 7 -23.69 5.78 -5.23
CA ILE A 7 -23.94 6.76 -4.16
C ILE A 7 -23.92 8.19 -4.71
N LEU A 8 -22.96 8.54 -5.57
CA LEU A 8 -22.88 9.86 -6.17
C LEU A 8 -24.05 10.15 -7.12
N LYS A 9 -24.58 9.15 -7.82
CA LYS A 9 -25.79 9.27 -8.64
C LYS A 9 -27.04 9.50 -7.77
N ASP A 10 -27.16 8.74 -6.68
CA ASP A 10 -28.30 8.84 -5.75
C ASP A 10 -28.31 10.21 -5.05
N LEU A 11 -27.14 10.76 -4.75
CA LEU A 11 -26.97 12.12 -4.23
C LEU A 11 -27.15 13.23 -5.29
N LYS A 12 -27.55 12.87 -6.52
CA LYS A 12 -27.67 13.80 -7.68
C LYS A 12 -26.42 14.64 -7.91
N TYR A 13 -25.23 14.07 -7.61
CA TYR A 13 -23.97 14.77 -7.79
C TYR A 13 -23.66 14.95 -9.28
N LYS A 14 -23.82 16.18 -9.76
CA LYS A 14 -23.66 16.51 -11.19
C LYS A 14 -22.23 16.87 -11.62
N LYS A 15 -21.32 17.08 -10.66
CA LYS A 15 -19.93 17.42 -10.99
C LYS A 15 -19.12 16.17 -11.33
N LYS A 16 -18.47 16.15 -12.48
CA LYS A 16 -17.45 15.17 -12.81
C LYS A 16 -16.29 15.32 -11.81
N ILE A 17 -16.01 14.27 -11.04
CA ILE A 17 -14.77 14.23 -10.23
C ILE A 17 -13.63 14.10 -11.22
N SER A 18 -12.98 15.21 -11.56
CA SER A 18 -11.75 15.20 -12.36
C SER A 18 -10.55 15.12 -11.41
N SER A 19 -9.50 14.44 -11.83
CA SER A 19 -8.21 14.56 -11.16
C SER A 19 -7.77 16.03 -11.22
N SER A 20 -7.32 16.58 -10.10
CA SER A 20 -6.72 17.90 -10.05
C SER A 20 -5.51 17.96 -10.98
N ASN A 21 -5.37 19.04 -11.71
CA ASN A 21 -4.17 19.33 -12.49
C ASN A 21 -3.06 19.98 -11.65
N HIS A 22 -3.29 20.15 -10.34
CA HIS A 22 -2.30 20.73 -9.45
C HIS A 22 -1.05 19.85 -9.38
N ILE A 23 0.13 20.47 -9.36
CA ILE A 23 1.41 19.74 -9.42
C ILE A 23 1.58 18.75 -8.25
N LEU A 24 1.04 19.07 -7.06
CA LEU A 24 1.11 18.22 -5.87
C LEU A 24 0.18 17.01 -5.93
N ASP A 25 -0.84 17.05 -6.80
CA ASP A 25 -1.78 15.93 -6.98
C ASP A 25 -1.33 14.98 -8.10
N LYS A 26 -0.28 15.32 -8.83
CA LYS A 26 0.26 14.47 -9.88
C LYS A 26 0.94 13.25 -9.30
N LYS A 27 0.48 12.08 -9.71
CA LYS A 27 1.13 10.81 -9.38
C LYS A 27 2.49 10.71 -10.05
N MET A 28 3.47 10.17 -9.33
CA MET A 28 4.80 9.92 -9.89
C MET A 28 4.74 8.88 -11.01
N ASN A 29 5.51 9.12 -12.06
CA ASN A 29 5.76 8.13 -13.09
C ASN A 29 6.94 7.20 -12.72
N TRP A 30 7.10 6.11 -13.48
CA TRP A 30 8.14 5.13 -13.21
C TRP A 30 9.57 5.65 -13.35
N SER A 31 9.80 6.67 -14.18
CA SER A 31 11.12 7.30 -14.29
C SER A 31 11.49 8.04 -13.00
N GLN A 32 10.53 8.76 -12.42
CA GLN A 32 10.71 9.44 -11.14
C GLN A 32 10.91 8.43 -9.99
N ILE A 33 10.11 7.35 -9.96
CA ILE A 33 10.26 6.29 -8.96
C ILE A 33 11.66 5.65 -9.04
N LYS A 34 12.16 5.37 -10.27
CA LYS A 34 13.52 4.86 -10.47
C LYS A 34 14.60 5.81 -9.96
N LYS A 35 14.42 7.12 -10.12
CA LYS A 35 15.35 8.13 -9.60
C LYS A 35 15.37 8.13 -8.07
N ILE A 36 14.20 8.05 -7.44
CA ILE A 36 14.09 8.00 -5.97
C ILE A 36 14.70 6.70 -5.43
N ASP A 37 14.42 5.57 -6.07
CA ASP A 37 14.91 4.26 -5.65
C ASP A 37 16.46 4.14 -5.63
N LYS A 38 17.13 4.97 -6.42
CA LYS A 38 18.61 5.07 -6.41
C LYS A 38 19.17 5.91 -5.26
N LYS A 39 18.33 6.58 -4.48
CA LYS A 39 18.76 7.42 -3.35
C LYS A 39 18.74 6.60 -2.07
N THR A 40 19.78 6.74 -1.26
CA THR A 40 19.97 5.97 -0.01
C THR A 40 18.94 6.26 1.06
N LEU A 41 18.28 7.44 1.00
CA LEU A 41 17.28 7.87 1.98
C LEU A 41 15.87 7.30 1.69
N PHE A 42 15.66 6.64 0.56
CA PHE A 42 14.33 6.19 0.16
C PHE A 42 14.32 4.68 -0.13
N THR A 43 13.21 4.05 0.23
CA THR A 43 12.97 2.65 -0.08
C THR A 43 11.62 2.50 -0.75
N VAL A 44 11.58 1.87 -1.92
CA VAL A 44 10.33 1.54 -2.60
C VAL A 44 9.84 0.19 -2.11
N GLY A 45 8.63 0.17 -1.53
CA GLY A 45 7.95 -1.02 -1.03
C GLY A 45 6.62 -1.29 -1.73
N GLY A 46 5.96 -2.38 -1.34
CA GLY A 46 4.63 -2.76 -1.81
C GLY A 46 3.50 -2.11 -0.99
N HIS A 47 2.32 -1.93 -1.62
CA HIS A 47 1.13 -1.36 -0.98
C HIS A 47 -0.16 -1.82 -1.68
N THR A 48 -0.30 -3.10 -1.95
CA THR A 48 -1.27 -3.73 -2.85
C THR A 48 -1.25 -3.18 -4.28
N LYS A 49 -1.86 -3.90 -5.20
CA LYS A 49 -1.92 -3.48 -6.61
C LYS A 49 -2.95 -2.37 -6.84
N THR A 50 -4.08 -2.44 -6.16
CA THR A 50 -5.23 -1.54 -6.38
C THR A 50 -5.71 -0.84 -5.12
N HIS A 51 -4.88 -0.80 -4.07
CA HIS A 51 -5.17 -0.16 -2.77
C HIS A 51 -6.37 -0.78 -2.02
N ARG A 52 -6.65 -2.08 -2.24
CA ARG A 52 -7.72 -2.78 -1.51
C ARG A 52 -7.25 -3.17 -0.11
N ILE A 53 -8.14 -3.05 0.87
CA ILE A 53 -7.91 -3.50 2.26
C ILE A 53 -7.88 -5.02 2.26
N LEU A 54 -6.74 -5.59 2.68
CA LEU A 54 -6.47 -7.02 2.55
C LEU A 54 -7.40 -7.90 3.39
N SER A 55 -7.76 -7.46 4.61
CA SER A 55 -8.64 -8.22 5.50
C SER A 55 -10.06 -8.45 4.95
N PHE A 56 -10.49 -7.63 3.99
CA PHE A 56 -11.82 -7.74 3.35
C PHE A 56 -11.80 -8.61 2.10
N LEU A 57 -10.67 -9.22 1.77
CA LEU A 57 -10.47 -10.04 0.59
C LEU A 57 -10.45 -11.52 0.96
N SER A 58 -10.88 -12.37 0.02
CA SER A 58 -10.57 -13.79 0.06
C SER A 58 -9.05 -14.03 -0.06
N ASP A 59 -8.58 -15.21 0.32
CA ASP A 59 -7.15 -15.57 0.23
C ASP A 59 -6.60 -15.42 -1.19
N ASN A 60 -7.37 -15.85 -2.18
CA ASN A 60 -6.97 -15.75 -3.58
C ASN A 60 -6.89 -14.29 -4.06
N GLU A 61 -7.80 -13.43 -3.63
CA GLU A 61 -7.78 -12.01 -3.97
C GLU A 61 -6.61 -11.31 -3.27
N ALA A 62 -6.41 -11.56 -1.97
CA ALA A 62 -5.29 -11.01 -1.21
C ALA A 62 -3.93 -11.40 -1.84
N LYS A 63 -3.75 -12.68 -2.21
CA LYS A 63 -2.57 -13.14 -2.96
C LYS A 63 -2.41 -12.41 -4.29
N LYS A 64 -3.48 -12.22 -5.05
CA LYS A 64 -3.42 -11.47 -6.33
C LYS A 64 -3.02 -10.01 -6.14
N GLU A 65 -3.50 -9.35 -5.09
CA GLU A 65 -3.12 -7.97 -4.77
C GLU A 65 -1.65 -7.86 -4.34
N ILE A 66 -1.19 -8.74 -3.46
CA ILE A 66 0.20 -8.77 -2.97
C ILE A 66 1.15 -9.11 -4.12
N ASN A 67 0.94 -10.23 -4.79
CA ASN A 67 1.81 -10.70 -5.87
C ASN A 67 1.77 -9.77 -7.08
N GLY A 68 0.62 -9.15 -7.31
CA GLY A 68 0.46 -8.20 -8.41
C GLY A 68 1.42 -7.02 -8.28
N ILE A 69 1.48 -6.38 -7.12
CA ILE A 69 2.39 -5.24 -6.91
C ILE A 69 3.86 -5.68 -6.85
N ILE A 70 4.18 -6.81 -6.22
CA ILE A 70 5.55 -7.34 -6.15
C ILE A 70 6.10 -7.58 -7.56
N LYS A 71 5.31 -8.23 -8.43
CA LYS A 71 5.69 -8.47 -9.83
C LYS A 71 5.88 -7.18 -10.62
N ILE A 72 5.01 -6.19 -10.42
CA ILE A 72 5.13 -4.89 -11.09
C ILE A 72 6.43 -4.19 -10.68
N ILE A 73 6.70 -4.09 -9.36
CA ILE A 73 7.91 -3.43 -8.87
C ILE A 73 9.15 -4.18 -9.34
N LYS A 74 9.17 -5.52 -9.24
CA LYS A 74 10.28 -6.34 -9.75
C LYS A 74 10.55 -6.07 -11.23
N LYS A 75 9.50 -6.03 -12.06
CA LYS A 75 9.63 -5.74 -13.51
C LYS A 75 10.12 -4.32 -13.78
N LYS A 76 9.65 -3.33 -13.02
CA LYS A 76 9.94 -1.91 -13.28
C LYS A 76 11.27 -1.44 -12.69
N LEU A 77 11.66 -1.94 -11.52
CA LEU A 77 12.89 -1.55 -10.81
C LEU A 77 14.01 -2.58 -10.90
N ASN A 78 13.73 -3.77 -11.45
CA ASN A 78 14.65 -4.91 -11.53
C ASN A 78 15.24 -5.30 -10.16
N LYS A 79 14.40 -5.26 -9.12
CA LYS A 79 14.80 -5.65 -7.76
C LYS A 79 13.68 -6.37 -7.02
N LYS A 80 14.07 -7.22 -6.05
CA LYS A 80 13.17 -7.77 -5.06
C LYS A 80 12.86 -6.69 -4.01
N ILE A 81 11.60 -6.60 -3.58
CA ILE A 81 11.23 -5.77 -2.43
C ILE A 81 11.09 -6.65 -1.19
N ILE A 82 11.50 -6.10 -0.06
CA ILE A 82 11.38 -6.72 1.26
C ILE A 82 10.52 -5.90 2.21
N HIS A 83 10.12 -4.70 1.78
CA HIS A 83 9.27 -3.79 2.53
C HIS A 83 7.88 -3.69 1.91
N TYR A 84 6.89 -3.60 2.77
CA TYR A 84 5.49 -3.48 2.39
C TYR A 84 4.79 -2.55 3.38
N SER A 85 3.65 -1.97 3.04
CA SER A 85 2.74 -1.34 3.99
C SER A 85 1.30 -1.72 3.67
N TYR A 86 0.47 -1.87 4.72
CA TYR A 86 -0.94 -2.21 4.53
C TYR A 86 -1.72 -1.00 4.05
N PRO A 87 -2.64 -1.12 3.06
CA PRO A 87 -3.66 -0.11 2.81
C PRO A 87 -4.45 0.18 4.08
N GLU A 88 -4.65 1.45 4.40
CA GLU A 88 -5.17 1.97 5.67
C GLU A 88 -4.25 1.62 6.87
N GLY A 89 -3.88 0.38 7.05
CA GLY A 89 -2.94 -0.10 8.05
C GLY A 89 -3.44 -0.04 9.50
N LEU A 90 -4.74 0.16 9.72
CA LEU A 90 -5.37 0.12 11.02
C LEU A 90 -5.54 -1.33 11.49
N ARG A 91 -5.71 -1.55 12.80
CA ARG A 91 -5.75 -2.88 13.42
C ARG A 91 -6.73 -3.87 12.77
N HIS A 92 -7.86 -3.38 12.26
CA HIS A 92 -8.89 -4.20 11.63
C HIS A 92 -8.68 -4.44 10.13
N THR A 93 -7.67 -3.82 9.51
CA THR A 93 -7.42 -3.88 8.07
C THR A 93 -6.43 -4.96 7.66
N PHE A 94 -5.81 -5.63 8.62
CA PHE A 94 -4.91 -6.76 8.43
C PHE A 94 -4.91 -7.69 9.65
N SER A 95 -4.51 -8.94 9.47
CA SER A 95 -4.46 -9.98 10.50
C SER A 95 -3.21 -10.84 10.35
N ASN A 96 -3.08 -11.87 11.15
CA ASN A 96 -1.99 -12.86 11.01
C ASN A 96 -2.03 -13.58 9.65
N ARG A 97 -3.20 -13.69 9.02
CA ARG A 97 -3.36 -14.26 7.68
C ARG A 97 -2.55 -13.45 6.65
N GLU A 98 -2.73 -12.15 6.62
CA GLU A 98 -2.02 -11.26 5.69
C GLU A 98 -0.53 -11.23 5.97
N ILE A 99 -0.14 -11.27 7.25
CA ILE A 99 1.27 -11.36 7.64
C ILE A 99 1.90 -12.65 7.09
N LEU A 100 1.22 -13.78 7.18
CA LEU A 100 1.72 -15.05 6.62
C LEU A 100 1.86 -14.98 5.10
N LEU A 101 0.88 -14.41 4.40
CA LEU A 101 0.94 -14.23 2.95
C LEU A 101 2.14 -13.35 2.54
N LEU A 102 2.37 -12.25 3.25
CA LEU A 102 3.50 -11.37 2.99
C LEU A 102 4.85 -12.06 3.23
N LYS A 103 4.97 -12.83 4.32
CA LYS A 103 6.16 -13.62 4.62
C LYS A 103 6.46 -14.67 3.53
N GLN A 104 5.44 -15.36 3.04
CA GLN A 104 5.57 -16.33 1.94
C GLN A 104 6.12 -15.69 0.66
N GLU A 105 5.80 -14.42 0.41
CA GLU A 105 6.32 -13.65 -0.73
C GLU A 105 7.69 -12.99 -0.44
N GLY A 106 8.27 -13.26 0.73
CA GLY A 106 9.61 -12.78 1.10
C GLY A 106 9.63 -11.32 1.56
N ILE A 107 8.52 -10.78 2.03
CA ILE A 107 8.48 -9.51 2.74
C ILE A 107 9.00 -9.73 4.17
N GLU A 108 9.83 -8.81 4.63
CA GLU A 108 10.49 -8.87 5.94
C GLU A 108 9.95 -7.81 6.92
N CYS A 109 9.41 -6.72 6.38
CA CYS A 109 8.94 -5.61 7.19
C CYS A 109 7.68 -4.98 6.60
N CYS A 110 6.71 -4.71 7.47
CA CYS A 110 5.44 -4.06 7.11
C CYS A 110 4.94 -3.16 8.25
N PRO A 111 5.11 -1.83 8.16
CA PRO A 111 4.53 -0.91 9.13
C PRO A 111 3.02 -0.87 9.03
N SER A 112 2.39 -0.71 10.21
CA SER A 112 0.97 -0.39 10.35
C SER A 112 0.74 1.13 10.32
N ALA A 113 -0.51 1.56 10.44
CA ALA A 113 -0.87 2.95 10.70
C ALA A 113 -1.19 3.21 12.18
N GLU A 114 -0.84 2.28 13.06
CA GLU A 114 -0.99 2.50 14.51
C GLU A 114 0.06 3.49 15.01
N SER A 115 -0.38 4.44 15.84
CA SER A 115 0.51 5.42 16.43
C SER A 115 1.36 4.83 17.57
N GLY A 116 2.60 5.27 17.69
CA GLY A 116 3.48 4.91 18.79
C GLY A 116 4.93 4.69 18.38
N VAL A 117 5.75 4.25 19.34
CA VAL A 117 7.17 3.97 19.17
C VAL A 117 7.44 2.47 19.07
N ASN A 118 8.57 2.11 18.48
CA ASN A 118 9.02 0.75 18.33
C ASN A 118 10.27 0.51 19.21
N THR A 119 10.41 -0.72 19.67
CA THR A 119 11.59 -1.21 20.41
C THR A 119 12.27 -2.32 19.60
N LYS A 120 13.40 -2.82 20.08
CA LYS A 120 14.10 -3.97 19.47
C LYS A 120 13.23 -5.22 19.36
N ASN A 121 12.25 -5.38 20.23
CA ASN A 121 11.35 -6.54 20.28
C ASN A 121 10.03 -6.29 19.52
N SER A 122 9.88 -5.17 18.85
CA SER A 122 8.67 -4.89 18.08
C SER A 122 8.53 -5.85 16.91
N ASN A 123 7.29 -6.30 16.67
CA ASN A 123 6.98 -7.14 15.52
C ASN A 123 7.15 -6.35 14.22
N LEU A 124 8.06 -6.76 13.34
CA LEU A 124 8.37 -6.09 12.08
C LEU A 124 7.16 -5.97 11.14
N PHE A 125 6.13 -6.80 11.31
CA PHE A 125 4.89 -6.73 10.54
C PHE A 125 3.79 -5.91 11.21
N LYS A 126 4.09 -5.24 12.33
CA LYS A 126 3.16 -4.38 13.09
C LYS A 126 3.89 -3.13 13.60
N LEU A 127 4.88 -2.65 12.86
CA LEU A 127 5.62 -1.46 13.28
C LEU A 127 4.68 -0.25 13.36
N LYS A 128 4.80 0.47 14.45
CA LYS A 128 4.04 1.69 14.71
C LYS A 128 4.69 2.87 14.01
N ARG A 129 3.92 3.90 13.75
CA ARG A 129 4.36 5.16 13.15
C ARG A 129 4.02 6.34 14.04
N ILE A 130 4.87 7.36 14.01
CA ILE A 130 4.57 8.67 14.61
C ILE A 130 4.06 9.55 13.47
N PHE A 131 2.85 10.07 13.63
CA PHE A 131 2.29 11.02 12.67
C PHE A 131 2.77 12.42 13.06
N CYS A 132 3.41 13.10 12.11
CA CYS A 132 3.70 14.54 12.22
C CYS A 132 2.50 15.29 11.65
N ILE A 133 1.88 16.14 12.47
CA ILE A 133 0.75 17.00 12.12
C ILE A 133 1.28 18.41 11.89
#